data_acaa178950c4bfd7d3c42c919fa0858e
#
_entry.id   acaa178950c4bfd7d3c42c919fa0858e
#
_cell.length_a   1.000
_cell.length_b   1.000
_cell.length_c   1.000
_cell.angle_alpha   90.00
_cell.angle_beta   90.00
_cell.angle_gamma   90.00
#
_symmetry.space_group_name_H-M   'P 1'
#
loop_
_entity.id
_entity.type
_entity.pdbx_description
1 polymer ?
#
loop_
_entity_poly.entity_id
_entity_poly.type
_entity_poly.pdbx_seq_one_letter_code
_entity_poly.pdbx_strand_id
1 'polypeptide(L)'
;GITLWVVIWWIFEPIPIPVTSLLPMALFPMFGIITAKELGAAYGNPLVLLMLGGFLLATALERSGAHRRIAFFMVRLFGGNSPRRLVLGFMFASAALSMWISNTSTTLMLLPVALAALESTEDKRLATPLLLGIAYAASIGGIGTPIGTPPNMVFMGVYNEISDSAISFGQWMLWALPIVVVLLPIAGFWITRNLTASGAIALPKIGAWRTGERRVFTVFSITAALWVTRTGPFGGWSEWLQLPYSNDAMVAFLAVIALFIIPNGERDPDTNEPLRLLDWPTAERIPWGMLLLFGAGITIATAFTNSGLSNLIGDALQSLATLPILLMIATICLAVTFLTEVTSNMACLLYTSDAADDLL
;
A
#
# COMPACT_ATOMS: atom_id res chain seq x y z
N GLY A 1 6.17 -26.29 -14.16
CA GLY A 1 4.79 -26.69 -14.49
C GLY A 1 3.77 -25.93 -13.65
N ILE A 2 3.71 -26.15 -12.33
CA ILE A 2 2.67 -25.56 -11.44
C ILE A 2 2.75 -24.04 -11.44
N THR A 3 3.93 -23.45 -11.26
CA THR A 3 4.12 -22.00 -11.27
C THR A 3 3.67 -21.35 -12.57
N LEU A 4 4.04 -21.95 -13.72
CA LEU A 4 3.60 -21.47 -15.01
C LEU A 4 2.07 -21.51 -15.14
N TRP A 5 1.41 -22.55 -14.60
CA TRP A 5 -0.03 -22.63 -14.55
C TRP A 5 -0.63 -21.49 -13.71
N VAL A 6 -0.08 -21.23 -12.54
CA VAL A 6 -0.52 -20.12 -11.66
C VAL A 6 -0.34 -18.77 -12.37
N VAL A 7 0.83 -18.52 -12.98
CA VAL A 7 1.11 -17.26 -13.72
C VAL A 7 0.13 -17.07 -14.88
N ILE A 8 -0.10 -18.11 -15.69
CA ILE A 8 -1.09 -18.05 -16.78
C ILE A 8 -2.47 -17.69 -16.24
N TRP A 9 -2.88 -18.29 -15.12
CA TRP A 9 -4.17 -18.00 -14.53
C TRP A 9 -4.26 -16.64 -13.84
N TRP A 10 -3.16 -16.09 -13.37
CA TRP A 10 -3.11 -14.70 -12.91
C TRP A 10 -3.23 -13.69 -14.06
N ILE A 11 -2.71 -14.03 -15.25
CA ILE A 11 -2.79 -13.18 -16.45
C ILE A 11 -4.19 -13.23 -17.09
N PHE A 12 -4.73 -14.44 -17.29
CA PHE A 12 -5.99 -14.64 -18.01
C PHE A 12 -7.23 -14.63 -17.11
N GLU A 13 -7.05 -14.69 -15.79
CA GLU A 13 -8.11 -14.65 -14.77
C GLU A 13 -9.32 -15.58 -15.05
N PRO A 14 -9.13 -16.86 -15.40
CA PRO A 14 -10.24 -17.79 -15.61
C PRO A 14 -11.04 -18.03 -14.33
N ILE A 15 -10.41 -17.81 -13.17
CA ILE A 15 -10.99 -17.73 -11.83
C ILE A 15 -10.39 -16.54 -11.11
N PRO A 16 -11.01 -16.01 -10.04
CA PRO A 16 -10.45 -14.87 -9.30
C PRO A 16 -8.99 -15.12 -8.84
N ILE A 17 -8.14 -14.11 -8.97
CA ILE A 17 -6.71 -14.16 -8.58
C ILE A 17 -6.49 -14.77 -7.18
N PRO A 18 -7.27 -14.42 -6.13
CA PRO A 18 -7.10 -15.05 -4.82
C PRO A 18 -7.32 -16.56 -4.81
N VAL A 19 -8.23 -17.07 -5.64
CA VAL A 19 -8.51 -18.52 -5.74
C VAL A 19 -7.37 -19.21 -6.48
N THR A 20 -6.85 -18.60 -7.55
CA THR A 20 -5.64 -19.08 -8.23
C THR A 20 -4.46 -19.18 -7.26
N SER A 21 -4.35 -18.23 -6.33
CA SER A 21 -3.29 -18.20 -5.32
C SER A 21 -3.36 -19.35 -4.29
N LEU A 22 -4.43 -20.12 -4.26
CA LEU A 22 -4.51 -21.37 -3.48
C LEU A 22 -3.82 -22.56 -4.18
N LEU A 23 -3.55 -22.51 -5.48
CA LEU A 23 -2.89 -23.59 -6.21
C LEU A 23 -1.49 -23.94 -5.66
N PRO A 24 -0.58 -22.96 -5.44
CA PRO A 24 0.71 -23.25 -4.80
C PRO A 24 0.55 -23.86 -3.42
N MET A 25 -0.42 -23.36 -2.63
CA MET A 25 -0.72 -23.84 -1.29
C MET A 25 -1.13 -25.33 -1.27
N ALA A 26 -1.91 -25.77 -2.26
CA ALA A 26 -2.37 -27.12 -2.35
C ALA A 26 -1.34 -28.04 -3.04
N LEU A 27 -0.79 -27.60 -4.17
CA LEU A 27 -0.03 -28.49 -5.05
C LEU A 27 1.45 -28.63 -4.65
N PHE A 28 2.10 -27.59 -4.13
CA PHE A 28 3.52 -27.71 -3.76
C PHE A 28 3.76 -28.70 -2.62
N PRO A 29 3.00 -28.70 -1.52
CA PRO A 29 3.13 -29.74 -0.51
C PRO A 29 2.72 -31.12 -1.02
N MET A 30 1.65 -31.19 -1.84
CA MET A 30 1.16 -32.44 -2.40
C MET A 30 2.22 -33.15 -3.27
N PHE A 31 3.01 -32.39 -4.02
CA PHE A 31 4.09 -32.91 -4.85
C PHE A 31 5.45 -32.94 -4.14
N GLY A 32 5.51 -32.61 -2.84
CA GLY A 32 6.74 -32.66 -2.05
C GLY A 32 7.79 -31.58 -2.41
N ILE A 33 7.36 -30.49 -3.06
CA ILE A 33 8.24 -29.38 -3.45
C ILE A 33 8.61 -28.53 -2.24
N ILE A 34 7.62 -28.30 -1.36
CA ILE A 34 7.80 -27.64 -0.07
C ILE A 34 7.12 -28.46 1.03
N THR A 35 7.54 -28.26 2.26
CA THR A 35 6.90 -28.86 3.44
C THR A 35 5.71 -28.01 3.91
N ALA A 36 4.79 -28.62 4.67
CA ALA A 36 3.70 -27.89 5.31
C ALA A 36 4.21 -26.82 6.30
N LYS A 37 5.41 -27.02 6.88
CA LYS A 37 6.06 -26.04 7.75
C LYS A 37 6.52 -24.80 6.97
N GLU A 38 7.15 -24.98 5.83
CA GLU A 38 7.59 -23.88 4.94
C GLU A 38 6.37 -23.13 4.40
N LEU A 39 5.31 -23.83 4.00
CA LEU A 39 4.05 -23.20 3.63
C LEU A 39 3.48 -22.33 4.76
N GLY A 40 3.42 -22.88 5.98
CA GLY A 40 2.97 -22.13 7.15
C GLY A 40 3.86 -20.90 7.45
N ALA A 41 5.16 -21.02 7.25
CA ALA A 41 6.09 -19.88 7.41
C ALA A 41 5.88 -18.79 6.36
N ALA A 42 5.55 -19.14 5.10
CA ALA A 42 5.24 -18.17 4.05
C ALA A 42 4.01 -17.31 4.39
N TYR A 43 2.92 -17.94 4.85
CA TYR A 43 1.71 -17.22 5.25
C TYR A 43 1.83 -16.54 6.63
N GLY A 44 2.68 -17.05 7.52
CA GLY A 44 3.07 -16.43 8.79
C GLY A 44 4.22 -15.42 8.69
N ASN A 45 4.65 -15.06 7.48
CA ASN A 45 5.73 -14.09 7.27
C ASN A 45 5.37 -12.74 7.91
N PRO A 46 6.30 -12.08 8.63
CA PRO A 46 6.05 -10.78 9.26
C PRO A 46 5.49 -9.71 8.33
N LEU A 47 5.82 -9.73 7.03
CA LEU A 47 5.28 -8.78 6.05
C LEU A 47 3.81 -9.08 5.70
N VAL A 48 3.42 -10.34 5.59
CA VAL A 48 1.99 -10.74 5.42
C VAL A 48 1.19 -10.28 6.64
N LEU A 49 1.73 -10.50 7.84
CA LEU A 49 1.11 -10.09 9.09
C LEU A 49 1.06 -8.57 9.24
N LEU A 50 2.08 -7.85 8.79
CA LEU A 50 2.07 -6.38 8.74
C LEU A 50 0.98 -5.87 7.80
N MET A 51 0.83 -6.49 6.63
CA MET A 51 -0.20 -6.15 5.66
C MET A 51 -1.61 -6.39 6.24
N LEU A 52 -1.82 -7.52 6.92
CA LEU A 52 -3.06 -7.80 7.64
C LEU A 52 -3.38 -6.70 8.67
N GLY A 53 -2.44 -6.37 9.55
CA GLY A 53 -2.59 -5.31 10.54
C GLY A 53 -2.80 -3.93 9.91
N GLY A 54 -2.09 -3.62 8.83
CA GLY A 54 -2.24 -2.39 8.07
C GLY A 54 -3.63 -2.24 7.45
N PHE A 55 -4.19 -3.30 6.87
CA PHE A 55 -5.55 -3.29 6.33
C PHE A 55 -6.60 -3.06 7.41
N LEU A 56 -6.46 -3.70 8.56
CA LEU A 56 -7.37 -3.49 9.70
C LEU A 56 -7.32 -2.06 10.24
N LEU A 57 -6.12 -1.48 10.33
CA LEU A 57 -5.94 -0.07 10.71
C LEU A 57 -6.55 0.89 9.68
N ALA A 58 -6.30 0.65 8.39
CA ALA A 58 -6.87 1.43 7.31
C ALA A 58 -8.40 1.38 7.33
N THR A 59 -8.99 0.18 7.51
CA THR A 59 -10.43 -0.01 7.61
C THR A 59 -11.04 0.75 8.80
N ALA A 60 -10.37 0.78 9.95
CA ALA A 60 -10.82 1.56 11.10
C ALA A 60 -10.76 3.08 10.81
N LEU A 61 -9.71 3.54 10.13
CA LEU A 61 -9.57 4.94 9.71
C LEU A 61 -10.68 5.32 8.72
N GLU A 62 -10.99 4.45 7.76
CA GLU A 62 -12.07 4.63 6.79
C GLU A 62 -13.44 4.66 7.48
N ARG A 63 -13.74 3.72 8.36
CA ARG A 63 -14.99 3.65 9.11
C ARG A 63 -15.25 4.90 9.95
N SER A 64 -14.23 5.41 10.64
CA SER A 64 -14.36 6.58 11.49
C SER A 64 -14.67 7.87 10.74
N GLY A 65 -14.33 7.95 9.44
CA GLY A 65 -14.40 9.18 8.64
C GLY A 65 -13.26 10.17 8.91
N ALA A 66 -12.30 9.85 9.78
CA ALA A 66 -11.16 10.73 10.09
C ALA A 66 -10.33 11.06 8.84
N HIS A 67 -10.17 10.10 7.92
CA HIS A 67 -9.49 10.29 6.63
C HIS A 67 -10.11 11.41 5.79
N ARG A 68 -11.45 11.55 5.78
CA ARG A 68 -12.15 12.64 5.07
C ARG A 68 -11.77 14.00 5.64
N ARG A 69 -11.68 14.12 6.96
CA ARG A 69 -11.28 15.38 7.60
C ARG A 69 -9.85 15.77 7.29
N ILE A 70 -8.94 14.78 7.32
CA ILE A 70 -7.54 15.00 6.95
C ILE A 70 -7.47 15.51 5.51
N ALA A 71 -8.19 14.85 4.58
CA ALA A 71 -8.26 15.28 3.19
C ALA A 71 -8.73 16.73 3.03
N PHE A 72 -9.86 17.05 3.64
CA PHE A 72 -10.40 18.41 3.56
C PHE A 72 -9.49 19.45 4.20
N PHE A 73 -8.88 19.13 5.34
CA PHE A 73 -7.91 20.01 5.97
C PHE A 73 -6.73 20.31 5.03
N MET A 74 -6.19 19.28 4.38
CA MET A 74 -5.09 19.43 3.43
C MET A 74 -5.51 20.21 2.19
N VAL A 75 -6.69 19.91 1.61
CA VAL A 75 -7.23 20.65 0.47
C VAL A 75 -7.43 22.14 0.82
N ARG A 76 -7.88 22.46 2.03
CA ARG A 76 -8.03 23.85 2.49
C ARG A 76 -6.70 24.53 2.74
N LEU A 77 -5.71 23.81 3.28
CA LEU A 77 -4.39 24.35 3.59
C LEU A 77 -3.61 24.70 2.32
N PHE A 78 -3.66 23.82 1.31
CA PHE A 78 -2.90 23.97 0.07
C PHE A 78 -3.74 24.51 -1.09
N GLY A 79 -5.07 24.37 -1.03
CA GLY A 79 -5.98 24.58 -2.16
C GLY A 79 -6.23 26.05 -2.56
N GLY A 80 -6.07 27.03 -1.70
CA GLY A 80 -6.22 28.46 -2.01
C GLY A 80 -7.37 28.83 -2.96
N ASN A 81 -7.37 30.08 -3.43
CA ASN A 81 -8.45 30.64 -4.25
C ASN A 81 -8.20 30.51 -5.78
N SER A 82 -7.48 29.51 -6.24
CA SER A 82 -7.25 29.30 -7.68
C SER A 82 -7.41 27.83 -8.09
N PRO A 83 -7.88 27.54 -9.31
CA PRO A 83 -8.02 26.19 -9.82
C PRO A 83 -6.75 25.36 -9.71
N ARG A 84 -5.60 25.96 -10.02
CA ARG A 84 -4.30 25.28 -9.90
C ARG A 84 -3.99 24.87 -8.46
N ARG A 85 -4.19 25.77 -7.49
CA ARG A 85 -3.95 25.45 -6.07
C ARG A 85 -4.93 24.42 -5.56
N LEU A 86 -6.18 24.44 -6.03
CA LEU A 86 -7.16 23.43 -5.68
C LEU A 86 -6.68 22.04 -6.12
N VAL A 87 -6.27 21.87 -7.39
CA VAL A 87 -5.74 20.59 -7.90
C VAL A 87 -4.55 20.16 -7.06
N LEU A 88 -3.58 21.04 -6.80
CA LEU A 88 -2.42 20.71 -5.97
C LEU A 88 -2.80 20.34 -4.53
N GLY A 89 -3.82 21.00 -3.95
CA GLY A 89 -4.35 20.64 -2.63
C GLY A 89 -4.97 19.24 -2.59
N PHE A 90 -5.75 18.88 -3.61
CA PHE A 90 -6.28 17.52 -3.78
C PHE A 90 -5.17 16.49 -4.01
N MET A 91 -4.18 16.82 -4.84
CA MET A 91 -3.03 15.94 -5.06
C MET A 91 -2.26 15.69 -3.77
N PHE A 92 -1.97 16.75 -2.99
CA PHE A 92 -1.29 16.59 -1.71
C PHE A 92 -2.10 15.75 -0.72
N ALA A 93 -3.40 16.01 -0.62
CA ALA A 93 -4.31 15.22 0.22
C ALA A 93 -4.36 13.75 -0.21
N SER A 94 -4.47 13.51 -1.52
CA SER A 94 -4.49 12.17 -2.10
C SER A 94 -3.19 11.42 -1.80
N ALA A 95 -2.03 12.03 -2.05
CA ALA A 95 -0.74 11.41 -1.78
C ALA A 95 -0.56 11.09 -0.29
N ALA A 96 -0.85 12.04 0.61
CA ALA A 96 -0.68 11.84 2.04
C ALA A 96 -1.60 10.75 2.61
N LEU A 97 -2.84 10.65 2.13
CA LEU A 97 -3.77 9.60 2.55
C LEU A 97 -3.39 8.24 1.97
N SER A 98 -2.99 8.21 0.69
CA SER A 98 -2.63 6.97 0.00
C SER A 98 -1.36 6.33 0.55
N MET A 99 -0.56 7.02 1.31
CA MET A 99 0.52 6.42 2.10
C MET A 99 0.01 5.40 3.14
N TRP A 100 -1.25 5.53 3.58
CA TRP A 100 -1.79 4.80 4.72
C TRP A 100 -3.03 3.97 4.40
N ILE A 101 -3.74 4.35 3.34
CA ILE A 101 -4.97 3.74 2.86
C ILE A 101 -4.74 3.36 1.40
N SER A 102 -5.41 2.31 0.90
CA SER A 102 -5.22 1.90 -0.50
C SER A 102 -5.49 3.05 -1.49
N ASN A 103 -4.77 3.04 -2.62
CA ASN A 103 -4.93 4.04 -3.68
C ASN A 103 -6.39 4.14 -4.15
N THR A 104 -7.05 2.99 -4.29
CA THR A 104 -8.47 2.90 -4.70
C THR A 104 -9.39 3.55 -3.67
N SER A 105 -9.26 3.21 -2.38
CA SER A 105 -10.06 3.82 -1.31
C SER A 105 -9.85 5.34 -1.25
N THR A 106 -8.61 5.79 -1.38
CA THR A 106 -8.27 7.22 -1.38
C THR A 106 -8.93 7.94 -2.55
N THR A 107 -8.85 7.37 -3.75
CA THR A 107 -9.41 7.97 -4.96
C THR A 107 -10.93 8.00 -4.91
N LEU A 108 -11.58 6.89 -4.55
CA LEU A 108 -13.04 6.81 -4.42
C LEU A 108 -13.60 7.76 -3.35
N MET A 109 -12.86 7.97 -2.26
CA MET A 109 -13.25 8.90 -1.21
C MET A 109 -13.15 10.37 -1.64
N LEU A 110 -12.09 10.72 -2.36
CA LEU A 110 -11.88 12.10 -2.82
C LEU A 110 -12.77 12.46 -4.01
N LEU A 111 -13.24 11.47 -4.78
CA LEU A 111 -14.05 11.66 -5.97
C LEU A 111 -15.34 12.47 -5.72
N PRO A 112 -16.20 12.15 -4.74
CA PRO A 112 -17.41 12.95 -4.47
C PRO A 112 -17.08 14.40 -4.09
N VAL A 113 -15.96 14.61 -3.37
CA VAL A 113 -15.52 15.96 -2.97
C VAL A 113 -15.02 16.75 -4.17
N ALA A 114 -14.29 16.09 -5.08
CA ALA A 114 -13.82 16.68 -6.32
C ALA A 114 -15.00 17.03 -7.25
N LEU A 115 -15.99 16.15 -7.36
CA LEU A 115 -17.19 16.40 -8.15
C LEU A 115 -18.00 17.59 -7.60
N ALA A 116 -18.20 17.67 -6.29
CA ALA A 116 -18.85 18.82 -5.66
C ALA A 116 -18.10 20.15 -5.89
N ALA A 117 -16.74 20.10 -5.90
CA ALA A 117 -15.93 21.26 -6.24
C ALA A 117 -16.07 21.63 -7.73
N LEU A 118 -16.21 20.66 -8.63
CA LEU A 118 -16.44 20.88 -10.06
C LEU A 118 -17.82 21.46 -10.35
N GLU A 119 -18.85 21.04 -9.64
CA GLU A 119 -20.19 21.59 -9.74
C GLU A 119 -20.28 23.07 -9.32
N SER A 120 -19.39 23.51 -8.42
CA SER A 120 -19.29 24.88 -7.96
C SER A 120 -18.54 25.83 -8.90
N THR A 121 -18.01 25.33 -10.03
CA THR A 121 -17.26 26.12 -11.02
C THR A 121 -17.82 25.95 -12.43
N GLU A 122 -17.77 27.02 -13.21
CA GLU A 122 -18.15 26.99 -14.64
C GLU A 122 -17.00 26.52 -15.54
N ASP A 123 -15.78 26.41 -15.03
CA ASP A 123 -14.59 26.03 -15.81
C ASP A 123 -14.51 24.50 -16.00
N LYS A 124 -15.08 24.03 -17.12
CA LYS A 124 -15.03 22.62 -17.52
C LYS A 124 -13.60 22.07 -17.71
N ARG A 125 -12.59 22.94 -17.87
CA ARG A 125 -11.19 22.52 -18.05
C ARG A 125 -10.56 22.00 -16.75
N LEU A 126 -11.20 22.26 -15.60
CA LEU A 126 -10.70 21.81 -14.30
C LEU A 126 -10.91 20.30 -14.07
N ALA A 127 -11.92 19.69 -14.68
CA ALA A 127 -12.31 18.30 -14.40
C ALA A 127 -11.15 17.30 -14.65
N THR A 128 -10.57 17.32 -15.82
CA THR A 128 -9.47 16.39 -16.18
C THR A 128 -8.23 16.56 -15.27
N PRO A 129 -7.68 17.77 -15.07
CA PRO A 129 -6.56 17.96 -14.15
C PRO A 129 -6.86 17.56 -12.71
N LEU A 130 -8.07 17.80 -12.22
CA LEU A 130 -8.44 17.46 -10.85
C LEU A 130 -8.53 15.94 -10.66
N LEU A 131 -9.22 15.24 -11.54
CA LEU A 131 -9.41 13.79 -11.44
C LEU A 131 -8.11 13.02 -11.70
N LEU A 132 -7.35 13.39 -12.74
CA LEU A 132 -6.03 12.81 -13.00
C LEU A 132 -5.04 13.13 -11.88
N GLY A 133 -5.09 14.36 -11.35
CA GLY A 133 -4.25 14.76 -10.23
C GLY A 133 -4.47 13.90 -8.99
N ILE A 134 -5.71 13.59 -8.63
CA ILE A 134 -6.05 12.70 -7.54
C ILE A 134 -5.50 11.29 -7.79
N ALA A 135 -5.72 10.74 -8.99
CA ALA A 135 -5.32 9.39 -9.35
C ALA A 135 -3.78 9.21 -9.33
N TYR A 136 -3.05 10.10 -10.02
CA TYR A 136 -1.58 10.05 -10.02
C TYR A 136 -0.99 10.31 -8.63
N ALA A 137 -1.57 11.24 -7.88
CA ALA A 137 -1.10 11.52 -6.54
C ALA A 137 -1.35 10.36 -5.57
N ALA A 138 -2.46 9.61 -5.74
CA ALA A 138 -2.70 8.38 -4.97
C ALA A 138 -1.61 7.33 -5.26
N SER A 139 -1.29 7.11 -6.53
CA SER A 139 -0.24 6.15 -6.92
C SER A 139 1.15 6.57 -6.42
N ILE A 140 1.51 7.84 -6.59
CA ILE A 140 2.79 8.38 -6.09
C ILE A 140 2.85 8.30 -4.56
N GLY A 141 1.78 8.69 -3.87
CA GLY A 141 1.72 8.66 -2.41
C GLY A 141 1.82 7.23 -1.85
N GLY A 142 1.18 6.26 -2.52
CA GLY A 142 1.21 4.86 -2.12
C GLY A 142 2.62 4.26 -1.98
N ILE A 143 3.62 4.82 -2.68
CA ILE A 143 5.01 4.40 -2.55
C ILE A 143 5.58 4.78 -1.18
N GLY A 144 5.07 5.84 -0.55
CA GLY A 144 5.69 6.50 0.62
C GLY A 144 5.81 5.66 1.89
N THR A 145 4.99 4.61 2.06
CA THR A 145 5.09 3.69 3.21
C THR A 145 4.97 2.24 2.77
N PRO A 146 5.43 1.26 3.55
CA PRO A 146 5.25 -0.17 3.23
C PRO A 146 3.80 -0.56 2.97
N ILE A 147 2.86 -0.03 3.75
CA ILE A 147 1.42 -0.38 3.70
C ILE A 147 0.62 0.44 2.69
N GLY A 148 1.19 1.48 2.09
CA GLY A 148 0.48 2.36 1.16
C GLY A 148 0.02 1.65 -0.11
N THR A 149 0.82 0.72 -0.62
CA THR A 149 0.43 -0.16 -1.73
C THR A 149 1.09 -1.53 -1.59
N PRO A 150 0.38 -2.62 -1.91
CA PRO A 150 0.89 -3.98 -1.72
C PRO A 150 2.23 -4.29 -2.41
N PRO A 151 2.53 -3.79 -3.62
CA PRO A 151 3.83 -3.98 -4.27
C PRO A 151 5.04 -3.60 -3.42
N ASN A 152 4.91 -2.60 -2.53
CA ASN A 152 6.00 -2.20 -1.65
C ASN A 152 6.45 -3.35 -0.74
N MET A 153 5.48 -4.08 -0.18
CA MET A 153 5.79 -5.22 0.70
C MET A 153 6.31 -6.43 -0.06
N VAL A 154 5.88 -6.63 -1.31
CA VAL A 154 6.46 -7.66 -2.18
C VAL A 154 7.94 -7.37 -2.40
N PHE A 155 8.28 -6.13 -2.77
CA PHE A 155 9.67 -5.72 -2.91
C PHE A 155 10.47 -5.94 -1.62
N MET A 156 9.91 -5.53 -0.46
CA MET A 156 10.58 -5.77 0.83
C MET A 156 10.78 -7.26 1.10
N GLY A 157 9.81 -8.11 0.76
CA GLY A 157 9.90 -9.55 0.93
C GLY A 157 11.04 -10.14 0.12
N VAL A 158 11.09 -9.83 -1.17
CA VAL A 158 12.15 -10.27 -2.09
C VAL A 158 13.52 -9.73 -1.63
N TYR A 159 13.61 -8.45 -1.31
CA TYR A 159 14.86 -7.86 -0.83
C TYR A 159 15.38 -8.55 0.44
N ASN A 160 14.48 -8.89 1.38
CA ASN A 160 14.86 -9.57 2.62
C ASN A 160 15.34 -11.02 2.39
N GLU A 161 14.91 -11.66 1.32
CA GLU A 161 15.38 -13.00 0.92
C GLU A 161 16.75 -12.96 0.28
N ILE A 162 17.06 -11.90 -0.49
CA ILE A 162 18.35 -11.74 -1.19
C ILE A 162 19.40 -11.13 -0.29
N SER A 163 19.01 -10.23 0.62
CA SER A 163 19.92 -9.52 1.50
C SER A 163 19.84 -10.04 2.94
N ASP A 164 20.97 -10.10 3.63
CA ASP A 164 21.03 -10.48 5.06
C ASP A 164 20.38 -9.45 6.00
N SER A 165 19.77 -8.39 5.47
CA SER A 165 19.19 -7.28 6.23
C SER A 165 17.74 -7.04 5.86
N ALA A 166 16.85 -7.08 6.86
CA ALA A 166 15.44 -6.76 6.67
C ALA A 166 15.21 -5.23 6.64
N ILE A 167 14.46 -4.77 5.64
CA ILE A 167 14.03 -3.36 5.56
C ILE A 167 13.00 -3.12 6.66
N SER A 168 13.24 -2.14 7.53
CA SER A 168 12.25 -1.68 8.51
C SER A 168 11.28 -0.66 7.89
N PHE A 169 10.14 -0.45 8.54
CA PHE A 169 9.14 0.54 8.13
C PHE A 169 9.76 1.94 7.96
N GLY A 170 10.55 2.37 8.94
CA GLY A 170 11.24 3.67 8.90
C GLY A 170 12.30 3.76 7.79
N GLN A 171 13.03 2.70 7.53
CA GLN A 171 14.03 2.66 6.46
C GLN A 171 13.38 2.73 5.08
N TRP A 172 12.27 2.03 4.86
CA TRP A 172 11.48 2.19 3.64
C TRP A 172 11.09 3.64 3.43
N MET A 173 10.51 4.29 4.45
CA MET A 173 10.11 5.69 4.35
C MET A 173 11.27 6.62 4.02
N LEU A 174 12.46 6.39 4.58
CA LEU A 174 13.66 7.19 4.26
C LEU A 174 14.05 7.10 2.78
N TRP A 175 13.81 5.97 2.13
CA TRP A 175 14.10 5.79 0.69
C TRP A 175 12.97 6.31 -0.18
N ALA A 176 11.73 6.05 0.20
CA ALA A 176 10.55 6.31 -0.63
C ALA A 176 10.05 7.76 -0.54
N LEU A 177 10.09 8.39 0.64
CA LEU A 177 9.59 9.77 0.80
C LEU A 177 10.30 10.79 -0.09
N PRO A 178 11.64 10.77 -0.27
CA PRO A 178 12.30 11.67 -1.22
C PRO A 178 11.76 11.53 -2.64
N ILE A 179 11.46 10.29 -3.07
CA ILE A 179 10.86 10.02 -4.39
C ILE A 179 9.47 10.65 -4.49
N VAL A 180 8.63 10.45 -3.50
CA VAL A 180 7.29 11.06 -3.44
C VAL A 180 7.37 12.59 -3.47
N VAL A 181 8.28 13.17 -2.67
CA VAL A 181 8.48 14.63 -2.58
C VAL A 181 8.95 15.25 -3.89
N VAL A 182 9.69 14.50 -4.70
CA VAL A 182 10.14 14.94 -6.03
C VAL A 182 9.07 14.72 -7.09
N LEU A 183 8.48 13.53 -7.14
CA LEU A 183 7.52 13.17 -8.20
C LEU A 183 6.20 13.92 -8.08
N LEU A 184 5.70 14.15 -6.88
CA LEU A 184 4.42 14.81 -6.67
C LEU A 184 4.37 16.24 -7.21
N PRO A 185 5.36 17.13 -6.94
CA PRO A 185 5.45 18.46 -7.56
C PRO A 185 5.63 18.41 -9.07
N ILE A 186 6.42 17.47 -9.61
CA ILE A 186 6.62 17.32 -11.05
C ILE A 186 5.29 16.99 -11.73
N ALA A 187 4.57 15.97 -11.23
CA ALA A 187 3.26 15.62 -11.73
C ALA A 187 2.26 16.77 -11.59
N GLY A 188 2.27 17.45 -10.44
CA GLY A 188 1.42 18.61 -10.18
C GLY A 188 1.68 19.77 -11.14
N PHE A 189 2.95 20.09 -11.40
CA PHE A 189 3.31 21.11 -12.39
C PHE A 189 2.81 20.72 -13.78
N TRP A 190 3.05 19.48 -14.21
CA TRP A 190 2.65 19.00 -15.53
C TRP A 190 1.14 19.00 -15.74
N ILE A 191 0.38 18.50 -14.76
CA ILE A 191 -1.08 18.42 -14.83
C ILE A 191 -1.71 19.81 -14.81
N THR A 192 -1.14 20.75 -14.02
CA THR A 192 -1.74 22.09 -13.81
C THR A 192 -1.19 23.16 -14.74
N ARG A 193 -0.23 22.86 -15.64
CA ARG A 193 0.46 23.85 -16.48
C ARG A 193 -0.46 24.70 -17.37
N ASN A 194 -1.58 24.13 -17.80
CA ASN A 194 -2.54 24.80 -18.69
C ASN A 194 -3.72 25.45 -17.94
N LEU A 195 -3.75 25.36 -16.59
CA LEU A 195 -4.79 25.99 -15.79
C LEU A 195 -4.47 27.45 -15.58
N THR A 196 -5.32 28.32 -16.10
CA THR A 196 -5.28 29.75 -15.85
C THR A 196 -6.01 30.09 -14.55
N ALA A 197 -5.47 31.01 -13.78
CA ALA A 197 -6.06 31.42 -12.50
C ALA A 197 -7.35 32.23 -12.76
N SER A 198 -8.51 31.67 -12.42
CA SER A 198 -9.76 32.44 -12.37
C SER A 198 -10.78 31.80 -11.43
N GLY A 199 -11.19 32.55 -10.42
CA GLY A 199 -12.32 32.25 -9.55
C GLY A 199 -12.00 31.53 -8.25
N ALA A 200 -12.66 31.93 -7.18
CA ALA A 200 -12.67 31.24 -5.89
C ALA A 200 -13.62 30.04 -5.98
N ILE A 201 -13.14 28.86 -5.58
CA ILE A 201 -13.93 27.64 -5.57
C ILE A 201 -14.39 27.37 -4.13
N ALA A 202 -15.69 27.21 -3.93
CA ALA A 202 -16.25 26.95 -2.62
C ALA A 202 -16.05 25.48 -2.22
N LEU A 203 -15.33 25.26 -1.12
CA LEU A 203 -15.21 23.93 -0.53
C LEU A 203 -16.27 23.72 0.55
N PRO A 204 -16.82 22.49 0.69
CA PRO A 204 -17.77 22.16 1.75
C PRO A 204 -17.22 22.49 3.14
N LYS A 205 -18.10 22.94 4.04
CA LYS A 205 -17.75 23.17 5.44
C LYS A 205 -17.76 21.84 6.20
N ILE A 206 -16.70 21.56 6.94
CA ILE A 206 -16.61 20.38 7.80
C ILE A 206 -16.96 20.81 9.22
N GLY A 207 -17.86 20.04 9.88
CA GLY A 207 -18.22 20.23 11.27
C GLY A 207 -17.05 19.96 12.27
N ALA A 208 -17.32 20.01 13.57
CA ALA A 208 -16.33 19.69 14.60
C ALA A 208 -15.89 18.20 14.56
N TRP A 209 -14.69 17.89 15.06
CA TRP A 209 -14.20 16.53 15.18
C TRP A 209 -15.09 15.68 16.09
N ARG A 210 -15.51 14.51 15.63
CA ARG A 210 -16.22 13.53 16.46
C ARG A 210 -15.22 12.81 17.38
N THR A 211 -15.72 12.28 18.50
CA THR A 211 -14.88 11.57 19.48
C THR A 211 -14.19 10.34 18.85
N GLY A 212 -14.93 9.56 18.06
CA GLY A 212 -14.39 8.40 17.35
C GLY A 212 -13.27 8.76 16.38
N GLU A 213 -13.46 9.83 15.58
CA GLU A 213 -12.44 10.31 14.63
C GLU A 213 -11.13 10.68 15.34
N ARG A 214 -11.22 11.41 16.48
CA ARG A 214 -10.03 11.79 17.26
C ARG A 214 -9.31 10.57 17.83
N ARG A 215 -10.06 9.62 18.37
CA ARG A 215 -9.50 8.40 19.00
C ARG A 215 -8.80 7.53 17.96
N VAL A 216 -9.44 7.27 16.81
CA VAL A 216 -8.82 6.51 15.73
C VAL A 216 -7.56 7.21 15.21
N PHE A 217 -7.63 8.53 14.99
CA PHE A 217 -6.48 9.30 14.55
C PHE A 217 -5.33 9.27 15.57
N THR A 218 -5.64 9.29 16.87
CA THR A 218 -4.64 9.18 17.94
C THR A 218 -3.96 7.80 17.92
N VAL A 219 -4.75 6.70 17.88
CA VAL A 219 -4.20 5.34 17.79
C VAL A 219 -3.31 5.20 16.55
N PHE A 220 -3.80 5.68 15.42
CA PHE A 220 -3.07 5.64 14.15
C PHE A 220 -1.76 6.44 14.22
N SER A 221 -1.77 7.65 14.77
CA SER A 221 -0.57 8.49 14.89
C SER A 221 0.47 7.88 15.82
N ILE A 222 0.05 7.26 16.92
CA ILE A 222 0.93 6.51 17.84
C ILE A 222 1.54 5.32 17.10
N THR A 223 0.73 4.56 16.35
CA THR A 223 1.20 3.40 15.58
C THR A 223 2.25 3.81 14.54
N ALA A 224 1.97 4.87 13.78
CA ALA A 224 2.91 5.40 12.79
C ALA A 224 4.22 5.87 13.44
N ALA A 225 4.13 6.55 14.59
CA ALA A 225 5.31 6.95 15.34
C ALA A 225 6.13 5.73 15.83
N LEU A 226 5.46 4.70 16.35
CA LEU A 226 6.11 3.47 16.78
C LEU A 226 6.78 2.73 15.60
N TRP A 227 6.18 2.69 14.43
CA TRP A 227 6.80 2.10 13.23
C TRP A 227 8.05 2.85 12.82
N VAL A 228 7.98 4.17 12.71
CA VAL A 228 9.10 5.02 12.26
C VAL A 228 10.27 4.95 13.24
N THR A 229 9.99 4.92 14.55
CA THR A 229 11.00 4.96 15.59
C THR A 229 11.42 3.59 16.13
N ARG A 230 10.95 2.49 15.52
CA ARG A 230 11.24 1.13 16.02
C ARG A 230 12.72 0.81 16.02
N THR A 231 13.41 1.08 14.91
CA THR A 231 14.84 0.73 14.71
C THR A 231 15.75 1.95 14.59
N GLY A 232 15.22 3.15 14.54
CA GLY A 232 15.99 4.41 14.37
C GLY A 232 15.15 5.63 14.70
N PRO A 233 15.79 6.80 14.86
CA PRO A 233 17.24 7.02 15.03
C PRO A 233 17.75 6.56 16.38
N PHE A 234 19.07 6.40 16.54
CA PHE A 234 19.75 6.04 17.79
C PHE A 234 19.34 4.67 18.38
N GLY A 235 19.15 3.65 17.55
CA GLY A 235 18.79 2.28 17.94
C GLY A 235 17.28 2.05 18.08
N GLY A 236 16.50 3.13 18.17
CA GLY A 236 15.04 3.07 18.31
C GLY A 236 14.57 2.46 19.64
N TRP A 237 13.23 2.46 19.82
CA TRP A 237 12.63 1.97 21.07
C TRP A 237 12.80 0.44 21.25
N SER A 238 12.93 -0.33 20.16
CA SER A 238 13.14 -1.79 20.26
C SER A 238 14.44 -2.15 20.95
N GLU A 239 15.51 -1.40 20.71
CA GLU A 239 16.80 -1.57 21.39
C GLU A 239 16.74 -1.03 22.83
N TRP A 240 16.18 0.16 23.03
CA TRP A 240 16.06 0.77 24.37
C TRP A 240 15.26 -0.07 25.36
N LEU A 241 14.21 -0.74 24.87
CA LEU A 241 13.37 -1.62 25.69
C LEU A 241 13.88 -3.07 25.72
N GLN A 242 15.01 -3.36 25.06
CA GLN A 242 15.58 -4.71 24.94
C GLN A 242 14.59 -5.74 24.37
N LEU A 243 13.85 -5.36 23.31
CA LEU A 243 12.86 -6.19 22.64
C LEU A 243 13.36 -6.61 21.24
N PRO A 244 14.37 -7.46 21.12
CA PRO A 244 15.04 -7.78 19.86
C PRO A 244 14.14 -8.51 18.85
N TYR A 245 13.07 -9.16 19.32
CA TYR A 245 12.11 -9.87 18.47
C TYR A 245 10.93 -9.02 18.03
N SER A 246 10.88 -7.73 18.44
CA SER A 246 9.81 -6.84 18.02
C SER A 246 9.89 -6.56 16.52
N ASN A 247 8.74 -6.63 15.85
CA ASN A 247 8.60 -6.30 14.42
C ASN A 247 7.42 -5.37 14.18
N ASP A 248 7.31 -4.85 12.95
CA ASP A 248 6.29 -3.87 12.59
C ASP A 248 4.87 -4.47 12.63
N ALA A 249 4.72 -5.78 12.39
CA ALA A 249 3.43 -6.47 12.49
C ALA A 249 2.90 -6.51 13.93
N MET A 250 3.78 -6.71 14.91
CA MET A 250 3.38 -6.70 16.33
C MET A 250 2.84 -5.33 16.74
N VAL A 251 3.46 -4.26 16.28
CA VAL A 251 2.97 -2.89 16.52
C VAL A 251 1.57 -2.70 15.91
N ALA A 252 1.38 -3.18 14.67
CA ALA A 252 0.07 -3.16 14.01
C ALA A 252 -0.99 -3.91 14.82
N PHE A 253 -0.70 -5.11 15.29
CA PHE A 253 -1.66 -5.92 16.04
C PHE A 253 -2.02 -5.30 17.40
N LEU A 254 -1.06 -4.72 18.11
CA LEU A 254 -1.35 -3.99 19.35
C LEU A 254 -2.29 -2.81 19.10
N ALA A 255 -2.07 -2.07 18.00
CA ALA A 255 -2.97 -1.00 17.60
C ALA A 255 -4.37 -1.51 17.21
N VAL A 256 -4.45 -2.62 16.46
CA VAL A 256 -5.74 -3.26 16.12
C VAL A 256 -6.49 -3.69 17.39
N ILE A 257 -5.83 -4.35 18.34
CA ILE A 257 -6.43 -4.71 19.62
C ILE A 257 -6.97 -3.47 20.35
N ALA A 258 -6.20 -2.38 20.38
CA ALA A 258 -6.64 -1.13 20.97
C ALA A 258 -7.91 -0.58 20.28
N LEU A 259 -8.02 -0.68 18.94
CA LEU A 259 -9.21 -0.25 18.20
C LEU A 259 -10.47 -1.07 18.57
N PHE A 260 -10.34 -2.35 18.87
CA PHE A 260 -11.45 -3.19 19.35
C PHE A 260 -11.85 -2.91 20.80
N ILE A 261 -10.93 -2.40 21.62
CA ILE A 261 -11.19 -2.11 23.03
C ILE A 261 -11.75 -0.69 23.23
N ILE A 262 -11.21 0.29 22.52
CA ILE A 262 -11.53 1.71 22.72
C ILE A 262 -12.93 2.03 22.16
N PRO A 263 -13.85 2.62 22.97
CA PRO A 263 -15.16 3.03 22.49
C PRO A 263 -15.04 4.21 21.52
N ASN A 264 -15.98 4.31 20.55
CA ASN A 264 -16.00 5.41 19.58
C ASN A 264 -16.70 6.68 20.11
N GLY A 265 -17.37 6.59 21.26
CA GLY A 265 -18.14 7.67 21.87
C GLY A 265 -19.64 7.65 21.51
N GLU A 266 -20.07 6.70 20.71
CA GLU A 266 -21.48 6.45 20.36
C GLU A 266 -21.95 5.16 21.05
N ARG A 267 -23.28 5.00 21.17
CA ARG A 267 -23.91 3.80 21.71
C ARG A 267 -24.79 3.17 20.64
N ASP A 268 -24.86 1.85 20.67
CA ASP A 268 -25.78 1.09 19.84
C ASP A 268 -27.22 1.46 20.17
N PRO A 269 -28.07 1.81 19.19
CA PRO A 269 -29.46 2.21 19.45
C PRO A 269 -30.32 1.11 20.05
N ASP A 270 -30.04 -0.15 19.74
CA ASP A 270 -30.85 -1.30 20.13
C ASP A 270 -30.38 -1.90 21.46
N THR A 271 -29.08 -2.01 21.69
CA THR A 271 -28.50 -2.66 22.86
C THR A 271 -28.03 -1.67 23.93
N ASN A 272 -27.92 -0.37 23.61
CA ASN A 272 -27.33 0.69 24.45
C ASN A 272 -25.88 0.41 24.89
N GLU A 273 -25.20 -0.55 24.26
CA GLU A 273 -23.79 -0.83 24.49
C GLU A 273 -22.88 0.19 23.81
N PRO A 274 -21.69 0.50 24.37
CA PRO A 274 -20.74 1.40 23.72
C PRO A 274 -20.16 0.78 22.47
N LEU A 275 -20.36 1.42 21.33
CA LEU A 275 -19.74 1.02 20.06
C LEU A 275 -18.23 1.21 20.13
N ARG A 276 -17.47 0.31 19.52
CA ARG A 276 -16.00 0.34 19.46
C ARG A 276 -15.51 1.04 18.21
N LEU A 277 -14.22 1.45 18.20
CA LEU A 277 -13.59 2.08 17.04
C LEU A 277 -13.56 1.13 15.83
N LEU A 278 -13.35 -0.15 16.09
CA LEU A 278 -13.44 -1.24 15.11
C LEU A 278 -14.28 -2.37 15.70
N ASP A 279 -15.16 -2.96 14.89
CA ASP A 279 -15.90 -4.17 15.19
C ASP A 279 -15.56 -5.28 14.19
N TRP A 280 -15.90 -6.51 14.55
CA TRP A 280 -15.56 -7.66 13.74
C TRP A 280 -16.23 -7.66 12.35
N PRO A 281 -17.53 -7.33 12.19
CA PRO A 281 -18.18 -7.25 10.88
C PRO A 281 -17.54 -6.25 9.91
N THR A 282 -16.91 -5.21 10.45
CA THR A 282 -16.12 -4.26 9.64
C THR A 282 -14.73 -4.81 9.34
N ALA A 283 -14.08 -5.43 10.32
CA ALA A 283 -12.77 -6.05 10.15
C ALA A 283 -12.76 -7.18 9.12
N GLU A 284 -13.84 -7.95 9.01
CA GLU A 284 -13.96 -9.02 7.99
C GLU A 284 -13.90 -8.51 6.55
N ARG A 285 -14.13 -7.23 6.30
CA ARG A 285 -14.20 -6.65 4.95
C ARG A 285 -12.84 -6.28 4.35
N ILE A 286 -11.75 -6.59 5.05
CA ILE A 286 -10.41 -6.38 4.50
C ILE A 286 -10.20 -7.20 3.22
N PRO A 287 -9.28 -6.80 2.34
CA PRO A 287 -9.01 -7.52 1.11
C PRO A 287 -8.20 -8.81 1.35
N TRP A 288 -8.84 -9.85 1.89
CA TRP A 288 -8.23 -11.15 2.16
C TRP A 288 -7.49 -11.74 0.95
N GLY A 289 -8.01 -11.47 -0.26
CA GLY A 289 -7.41 -11.92 -1.49
C GLY A 289 -5.98 -11.45 -1.68
N MET A 290 -5.65 -10.26 -1.20
CA MET A 290 -4.29 -9.72 -1.28
C MET A 290 -3.33 -10.47 -0.34
N LEU A 291 -3.80 -10.89 0.83
CA LEU A 291 -3.01 -11.69 1.76
C LEU A 291 -2.72 -13.08 1.18
N LEU A 292 -3.74 -13.70 0.54
CA LEU A 292 -3.56 -14.98 -0.15
C LEU A 292 -2.58 -14.87 -1.31
N LEU A 293 -2.70 -13.83 -2.13
CA LEU A 293 -1.81 -13.59 -3.27
C LEU A 293 -0.36 -13.40 -2.81
N PHE A 294 -0.13 -12.61 -1.76
CA PHE A 294 1.20 -12.35 -1.25
C PHE A 294 1.83 -13.61 -0.62
N GLY A 295 1.07 -14.36 0.18
CA GLY A 295 1.52 -15.63 0.72
C GLY A 295 1.84 -16.66 -0.38
N ALA A 296 1.07 -16.65 -1.48
CA ALA A 296 1.36 -17.49 -2.65
C ALA A 296 2.67 -17.12 -3.34
N GLY A 297 2.95 -15.81 -3.48
CA GLY A 297 4.22 -15.32 -4.03
C GLY A 297 5.42 -15.81 -3.22
N ILE A 298 5.40 -15.63 -1.89
CA ILE A 298 6.45 -16.15 -1.00
C ILE A 298 6.57 -17.68 -1.13
N THR A 299 5.45 -18.38 -1.22
CA THR A 299 5.43 -19.84 -1.39
C THR A 299 6.09 -20.27 -2.70
N ILE A 300 5.84 -19.53 -3.79
CA ILE A 300 6.46 -19.79 -5.11
C ILE A 300 7.97 -19.53 -5.04
N ALA A 301 8.40 -18.42 -4.44
CA ALA A 301 9.82 -18.09 -4.26
C ALA A 301 10.55 -19.18 -3.48
N THR A 302 9.99 -19.63 -2.35
CA THR A 302 10.52 -20.76 -1.58
C THR A 302 10.62 -22.05 -2.42
N ALA A 303 9.60 -22.33 -3.23
CA ALA A 303 9.58 -23.50 -4.11
C ALA A 303 10.66 -23.42 -5.20
N PHE A 304 10.94 -22.24 -5.74
CA PHE A 304 12.01 -22.02 -6.73
C PHE A 304 13.38 -22.28 -6.11
N THR A 305 13.63 -21.74 -4.93
CA THR A 305 14.88 -21.98 -4.19
C THR A 305 15.06 -23.46 -3.91
N ASN A 306 14.05 -24.14 -3.35
CA ASN A 306 14.14 -25.56 -2.98
C ASN A 306 14.29 -26.50 -4.20
N SER A 307 13.70 -26.13 -5.35
CA SER A 307 13.80 -26.92 -6.59
C SER A 307 15.08 -26.66 -7.39
N GLY A 308 15.89 -25.67 -7.02
CA GLY A 308 17.06 -25.22 -7.79
C GLY A 308 16.69 -24.51 -9.11
N LEU A 309 15.42 -24.16 -9.31
CA LEU A 309 14.97 -23.48 -10.52
C LEU A 309 15.56 -22.07 -10.61
N SER A 310 15.72 -21.38 -9.47
CA SER A 310 16.41 -20.10 -9.39
C SER A 310 17.78 -20.16 -10.07
N ASN A 311 18.62 -21.15 -9.71
CA ASN A 311 19.94 -21.30 -10.32
C ASN A 311 19.90 -21.52 -11.85
N LEU A 312 18.94 -22.31 -12.32
CA LEU A 312 18.77 -22.55 -13.77
C LEU A 312 18.38 -21.28 -14.54
N ILE A 313 17.52 -20.47 -13.97
CA ILE A 313 17.09 -19.21 -14.55
C ILE A 313 18.24 -18.20 -14.51
N GLY A 314 18.97 -18.10 -13.38
CA GLY A 314 20.17 -17.29 -13.25
C GLY A 314 21.23 -17.59 -14.31
N ASP A 315 21.53 -18.85 -14.54
CA ASP A 315 22.45 -19.29 -15.58
C ASP A 315 21.97 -18.88 -17.00
N ALA A 316 20.67 -18.99 -17.27
CA ALA A 316 20.09 -18.58 -18.56
C ALA A 316 20.14 -17.07 -18.78
N LEU A 317 20.06 -16.28 -17.70
CA LEU A 317 20.08 -14.81 -17.73
C LEU A 317 21.48 -14.20 -17.66
N GLN A 318 22.53 -14.99 -17.45
CA GLN A 318 23.94 -14.51 -17.44
C GLN A 318 24.31 -13.64 -18.65
N SER A 319 23.70 -13.89 -19.81
CA SER A 319 23.91 -13.07 -21.01
C SER A 319 23.40 -11.62 -20.86
N LEU A 320 22.40 -11.39 -20.00
CA LEU A 320 21.89 -10.05 -19.69
C LEU A 320 22.80 -9.29 -18.73
N ALA A 321 23.56 -9.98 -17.88
CA ALA A 321 24.53 -9.38 -16.96
C ALA A 321 25.70 -8.68 -17.71
N THR A 322 25.86 -8.92 -19.01
CA THR A 322 26.83 -8.21 -19.85
C THR A 322 26.41 -6.79 -20.24
N LEU A 323 25.13 -6.43 -20.01
CA LEU A 323 24.64 -5.08 -20.31
C LEU A 323 25.13 -4.08 -19.25
N PRO A 324 25.38 -2.81 -19.67
CA PRO A 324 25.60 -1.75 -18.68
C PRO A 324 24.44 -1.67 -17.69
N ILE A 325 24.74 -1.56 -16.40
CA ILE A 325 23.75 -1.63 -15.31
C ILE A 325 22.55 -0.66 -15.51
N LEU A 326 22.81 0.54 -16.01
CA LEU A 326 21.74 1.51 -16.30
C LEU A 326 20.81 1.05 -17.42
N LEU A 327 21.37 0.39 -18.46
CA LEU A 327 20.56 -0.13 -19.57
C LEU A 327 19.75 -1.34 -19.12
N MET A 328 20.31 -2.20 -18.30
CA MET A 328 19.62 -3.35 -17.71
C MET A 328 18.44 -2.87 -16.84
N ILE A 329 18.67 -1.94 -15.91
CA ILE A 329 17.62 -1.35 -15.07
C ILE A 329 16.53 -0.70 -15.93
N ALA A 330 16.91 0.11 -16.93
CA ALA A 330 15.96 0.77 -17.81
C ALA A 330 15.11 -0.23 -18.59
N THR A 331 15.70 -1.32 -19.08
CA THR A 331 14.98 -2.37 -19.82
C THR A 331 13.99 -3.09 -18.92
N ILE A 332 14.40 -3.46 -17.70
CA ILE A 332 13.53 -4.12 -16.72
C ILE A 332 12.37 -3.18 -16.34
N CYS A 333 12.66 -1.92 -15.98
CA CYS A 333 11.62 -0.94 -15.63
C CYS A 333 10.64 -0.74 -16.78
N LEU A 334 11.12 -0.64 -18.03
CA LEU A 334 10.25 -0.48 -19.19
C LEU A 334 9.37 -1.70 -19.40
N ALA A 335 9.95 -2.91 -19.34
CA ALA A 335 9.21 -4.16 -19.50
C ALA A 335 8.13 -4.30 -18.41
N VAL A 336 8.47 -4.04 -17.15
CA VAL A 336 7.51 -4.08 -16.03
C VAL A 336 6.40 -3.05 -16.23
N THR A 337 6.74 -1.81 -16.64
CA THR A 337 5.73 -0.75 -16.87
C THR A 337 4.73 -1.17 -17.93
N PHE A 338 5.19 -1.68 -19.09
CA PHE A 338 4.27 -2.15 -20.14
C PHE A 338 3.46 -3.38 -19.72
N LEU A 339 4.06 -4.27 -18.94
CA LEU A 339 3.39 -5.48 -18.47
C LEU A 339 2.26 -5.14 -17.48
N THR A 340 2.45 -4.13 -16.62
CA THR A 340 1.44 -3.66 -15.66
C THR A 340 0.24 -2.96 -16.31
N GLU A 341 0.36 -2.49 -17.55
CA GLU A 341 -0.78 -1.95 -18.29
C GLU A 341 -1.79 -3.06 -18.71
N VAL A 342 -1.33 -4.31 -18.78
CA VAL A 342 -2.15 -5.45 -19.22
C VAL A 342 -2.55 -6.34 -18.03
N THR A 343 -1.81 -6.28 -16.93
CA THR A 343 -1.99 -7.14 -15.77
C THR A 343 -2.06 -6.33 -14.47
N SER A 344 -2.44 -6.97 -13.36
CA SER A 344 -2.40 -6.31 -12.06
C SER A 344 -0.95 -6.02 -11.63
N ASN A 345 -0.70 -4.84 -11.08
CA ASN A 345 0.62 -4.42 -10.57
C ASN A 345 1.22 -5.44 -9.58
N MET A 346 0.38 -6.03 -8.73
CA MET A 346 0.80 -7.02 -7.76
C MET A 346 1.24 -8.33 -8.42
N ALA A 347 0.44 -8.86 -9.32
CA ALA A 347 0.78 -10.08 -10.05
C ALA A 347 2.05 -9.88 -10.89
N CYS A 348 2.15 -8.74 -11.60
CA CYS A 348 3.33 -8.40 -12.38
C CYS A 348 4.60 -8.37 -11.52
N LEU A 349 4.55 -7.73 -10.36
CA LEU A 349 5.72 -7.64 -9.49
C LEU A 349 6.13 -9.01 -8.95
N LEU A 350 5.17 -9.86 -8.57
CA LEU A 350 5.45 -11.20 -8.04
C LEU A 350 6.20 -12.09 -9.05
N TYR A 351 5.79 -12.10 -10.32
CA TYR A 351 6.48 -12.95 -11.31
C TYR A 351 7.68 -12.28 -11.98
N THR A 352 7.86 -10.96 -11.85
CA THR A 352 9.09 -10.27 -12.30
C THR A 352 10.16 -10.25 -11.21
N SER A 353 9.80 -10.29 -9.92
CA SER A 353 10.76 -10.40 -8.83
C SER A 353 11.48 -11.74 -8.87
N ASP A 354 10.76 -12.85 -9.11
CA ASP A 354 11.36 -14.17 -9.29
C ASP A 354 12.41 -14.19 -10.43
N ALA A 355 12.20 -13.39 -11.48
CA ALA A 355 13.16 -13.23 -12.56
C ALA A 355 14.33 -12.27 -12.23
N ALA A 356 14.15 -11.35 -11.28
CA ALA A 356 15.17 -10.40 -10.87
C ALA A 356 16.12 -10.98 -9.81
N ASP A 357 15.66 -11.92 -8.98
CA ASP A 357 16.50 -12.63 -8.00
C ASP A 357 17.63 -13.42 -8.68
N ASP A 358 17.43 -13.77 -9.94
CA ASP A 358 18.40 -14.50 -10.76
C ASP A 358 19.42 -13.59 -11.47
N LEU A 359 19.31 -12.25 -11.34
CA LEU A 359 20.18 -11.27 -12.01
C LEU A 359 21.14 -10.54 -11.05
N LEU A 360 21.01 -10.71 -9.73
CA LEU A 360 21.85 -10.11 -8.68
C LEU A 360 22.68 -11.15 -7.96
#